data_78ddd969c83fafd52d82c84e5344ba87
#
_entry.id   78ddd969c83fafd52d82c84e5344ba87
#
_cell.length_a   1.000
_cell.length_b   1.000
_cell.length_c   1.000
_cell.angle_alpha   90.00
_cell.angle_beta   90.00
_cell.angle_gamma   90.00
#
_symmetry.space_group_name_H-M   'P 1'
#
loop_
_entity.id
_entity.type
_entity.pdbx_description
1 polymer ?
#
loop_
_entity_poly.entity_id
_entity_poly.type
_entity_poly.pdbx_seq_one_letter_code
_entity_poly.pdbx_strand_id
1 'polypeptide(L)'
;HRMDPDTPLEETMGALDQIVRSGKALYVGLSNYDGETMKRAAAILEDLHCPFIINQNSYNIFNRTIEENGLKQAAADGKKGIISFSPLAQGMLTDRYLHGIPKDSRVNTDGRFLHADQFDEKRLNSIRSLNEIAAARGESLAQMALKWVIRDGVVTSVLIGASRPAQILENLKVLNSAPFTEEELKKIDQCALSL
;
A
#
# COMPACT_ATOMS: atom_id res chain seq x y z
N HIS A 1 -3.39 7.85 13.11
CA HIS A 1 -3.42 8.02 11.64
C HIS A 1 -2.04 8.44 11.12
N ARG A 2 -1.51 9.58 11.53
CA ARG A 2 -0.13 10.01 11.24
C ARG A 2 0.57 10.33 12.55
N MET A 3 1.88 10.18 12.57
CA MET A 3 2.67 10.66 13.68
C MET A 3 2.61 12.19 13.71
N ASP A 4 2.41 12.76 14.89
CA ASP A 4 2.60 14.16 15.14
C ASP A 4 4.06 14.38 15.58
N PRO A 5 4.87 15.12 14.83
CA PRO A 5 6.28 15.32 15.16
C PRO A 5 6.49 16.16 16.42
N ASP A 6 5.50 16.96 16.81
CA ASP A 6 5.58 17.87 17.96
C ASP A 6 5.09 17.21 19.26
N THR A 7 4.44 16.03 19.18
CA THR A 7 3.99 15.26 20.34
C THR A 7 5.01 14.15 20.67
N PRO A 8 5.51 14.05 21.91
CA PRO A 8 6.36 12.94 22.31
C PRO A 8 5.74 11.57 22.00
N LEU A 9 6.55 10.66 21.50
CA LEU A 9 6.06 9.33 21.08
C LEU A 9 5.46 8.56 22.27
N GLU A 10 6.04 8.73 23.45
CA GLU A 10 5.60 8.13 24.69
C GLU A 10 4.17 8.56 25.09
N GLU A 11 3.82 9.82 24.87
CA GLU A 11 2.47 10.34 25.14
C GLU A 11 1.45 9.71 24.20
N THR A 12 1.79 9.63 22.90
CA THR A 12 0.92 9.00 21.89
C THR A 12 0.71 7.51 22.20
N MET A 13 1.78 6.77 22.53
CA MET A 13 1.69 5.35 22.87
C MET A 13 0.96 5.11 24.18
N GLY A 14 1.17 5.98 25.19
CA GLY A 14 0.44 5.95 26.45
C GLY A 14 -1.07 6.18 26.27
N ALA A 15 -1.47 7.08 25.36
CA ALA A 15 -2.88 7.29 25.02
C ALA A 15 -3.49 6.05 24.35
N LEU A 16 -2.76 5.37 23.45
CA LEU A 16 -3.20 4.13 22.84
C LEU A 16 -3.37 3.00 23.86
N ASP A 17 -2.43 2.87 24.80
CA ASP A 17 -2.54 1.90 25.89
C ASP A 17 -3.80 2.15 26.72
N GLN A 18 -4.10 3.40 27.08
CA GLN A 18 -5.31 3.75 27.82
C GLN A 18 -6.60 3.38 27.07
N ILE A 19 -6.62 3.51 25.74
CA ILE A 19 -7.77 3.10 24.92
C ILE A 19 -7.99 1.58 25.03
N VAL A 20 -6.92 0.79 24.97
CA VAL A 20 -7.01 -0.67 25.13
C VAL A 20 -7.45 -1.04 26.55
N ARG A 21 -6.82 -0.48 27.60
CA ARG A 21 -7.15 -0.75 29.01
C ARG A 21 -8.59 -0.37 29.37
N SER A 22 -9.12 0.68 28.73
CA SER A 22 -10.54 1.06 28.92
C SER A 22 -11.54 0.17 28.18
N GLY A 23 -11.07 -0.87 27.49
CA GLY A 23 -11.91 -1.82 26.73
C GLY A 23 -12.51 -1.28 25.44
N LYS A 24 -12.05 -0.11 24.96
CA LYS A 24 -12.54 0.51 23.72
C LYS A 24 -11.90 -0.09 22.46
N ALA A 25 -10.75 -0.73 22.58
CA ALA A 25 -10.07 -1.45 21.52
C ALA A 25 -9.43 -2.73 22.06
N LEU A 26 -9.31 -3.76 21.25
CA LEU A 26 -8.58 -4.99 21.56
C LEU A 26 -7.10 -4.91 21.18
N TYR A 27 -6.82 -4.20 20.10
CA TYR A 27 -5.48 -4.07 19.53
C TYR A 27 -5.27 -2.63 19.07
N VAL A 28 -4.01 -2.24 18.94
CA VAL A 28 -3.63 -0.96 18.32
C VAL A 28 -2.86 -1.21 17.02
N GLY A 29 -2.96 -0.26 16.11
CA GLY A 29 -2.19 -0.18 14.90
C GLY A 29 -1.69 1.25 14.69
N LEU A 30 -0.53 1.37 14.03
CA LEU A 30 0.05 2.65 13.67
C LEU A 30 -0.16 2.91 12.17
N SER A 31 0.01 4.15 11.73
CA SER A 31 -0.13 4.50 10.32
C SER A 31 0.86 5.58 9.91
N ASN A 32 1.49 5.39 8.74
CA ASN A 32 2.45 6.33 8.16
C ASN A 32 3.70 6.57 9.03
N TYR A 33 4.12 5.59 9.80
CA TYR A 33 5.41 5.57 10.49
C TYR A 33 6.49 5.03 9.54
N ASP A 34 7.71 5.48 9.70
CA ASP A 34 8.92 4.87 9.13
C ASP A 34 9.41 3.72 10.01
N GLY A 35 10.47 3.01 9.54
CA GLY A 35 10.99 1.85 10.25
C GLY A 35 11.57 2.15 11.61
N GLU A 36 12.31 3.25 11.75
CA GLU A 36 12.95 3.65 13.00
C GLU A 36 11.89 4.07 14.05
N THR A 37 10.98 4.93 13.65
CA THR A 37 9.91 5.41 14.53
C THR A 37 8.96 4.29 14.92
N MET A 38 8.66 3.37 14.00
CA MET A 38 7.83 2.20 14.31
C MET A 38 8.51 1.27 15.33
N LYS A 39 9.82 1.03 15.23
CA LYS A 39 10.57 0.24 16.23
C LYS A 39 10.53 0.87 17.62
N ARG A 40 10.72 2.18 17.70
CA ARG A 40 10.63 2.92 18.98
C ARG A 40 9.23 2.84 19.57
N ALA A 41 8.19 3.07 18.76
CA ALA A 41 6.81 2.95 19.19
C ALA A 41 6.47 1.53 19.67
N ALA A 42 6.96 0.51 18.94
CA ALA A 42 6.75 -0.88 19.31
C ALA A 42 7.40 -1.21 20.67
N ALA A 43 8.60 -0.73 20.95
CA ALA A 43 9.26 -0.92 22.24
C ALA A 43 8.47 -0.30 23.40
N ILE A 44 7.98 0.95 23.22
CA ILE A 44 7.15 1.62 24.24
C ILE A 44 5.85 0.82 24.48
N LEU A 45 5.17 0.36 23.42
CA LEU A 45 3.93 -0.42 23.55
C LEU A 45 4.19 -1.78 24.18
N GLU A 46 5.35 -2.40 23.94
CA GLU A 46 5.75 -3.64 24.59
C GLU A 46 5.99 -3.46 26.09
N ASP A 47 6.70 -2.41 26.50
CA ASP A 47 6.88 -2.05 27.92
C ASP A 47 5.55 -1.78 28.61
N LEU A 48 4.59 -1.18 27.94
CA LEU A 48 3.24 -0.96 28.43
C LEU A 48 2.35 -2.22 28.41
N HIS A 49 2.82 -3.33 27.84
CA HIS A 49 2.05 -4.54 27.56
C HIS A 49 0.80 -4.27 26.70
N CYS A 50 0.85 -3.27 25.83
CA CYS A 50 -0.21 -2.89 24.91
C CYS A 50 -0.08 -3.67 23.59
N PRO A 51 -1.13 -4.38 23.12
CA PRO A 51 -1.05 -5.27 21.96
C PRO A 51 -1.00 -4.48 20.64
N PHE A 52 0.20 -4.18 20.16
CA PHE A 52 0.48 -3.59 18.85
C PHE A 52 0.69 -4.70 17.81
N ILE A 53 -0.10 -4.70 16.74
CA ILE A 53 -0.09 -5.80 15.77
C ILE A 53 0.20 -5.39 14.33
N ILE A 54 -0.10 -4.13 13.94
CA ILE A 54 -0.11 -3.78 12.51
C ILE A 54 0.24 -2.33 12.25
N ASN A 55 0.87 -2.08 11.10
CA ASN A 55 1.12 -0.73 10.60
C ASN A 55 0.44 -0.52 9.24
N GLN A 56 -0.23 0.60 9.04
CA GLN A 56 -0.92 0.93 7.79
C GLN A 56 -0.20 2.02 7.02
N ASN A 57 0.26 1.72 5.80
CA ASN A 57 0.99 2.65 4.95
C ASN A 57 0.54 2.59 3.49
N SER A 58 0.78 3.68 2.76
CA SER A 58 0.67 3.65 1.30
C SER A 58 1.77 2.77 0.73
N TYR A 59 1.38 1.81 -0.12
CA TYR A 59 2.34 0.96 -0.82
C TYR A 59 1.74 0.41 -2.11
N ASN A 60 2.43 0.61 -3.20
CA ASN A 60 2.09 0.12 -4.53
C ASN A 60 3.32 0.16 -5.44
N ILE A 61 3.20 -0.28 -6.68
CA ILE A 61 4.30 -0.32 -7.65
C ILE A 61 4.98 1.05 -7.82
N PHE A 62 4.22 2.16 -7.75
CA PHE A 62 4.72 3.53 -7.92
C PHE A 62 5.12 4.22 -6.61
N ASN A 63 4.72 3.70 -5.46
CA ASN A 63 5.09 4.23 -4.15
C ASN A 63 5.70 3.12 -3.31
N ARG A 64 7.01 3.14 -3.20
CA ARG A 64 7.83 2.16 -2.48
C ARG A 64 8.47 2.70 -1.21
N THR A 65 7.98 3.83 -0.71
CA THR A 65 8.53 4.52 0.47
C THR A 65 8.76 3.57 1.66
N ILE A 66 7.89 2.58 1.88
CA ILE A 66 8.06 1.63 2.99
C ILE A 66 9.24 0.65 2.82
N GLU A 67 9.73 0.46 1.60
CA GLU A 67 10.96 -0.28 1.33
C GLU A 67 12.18 0.60 1.65
N GLU A 68 12.14 1.87 1.24
CA GLU A 68 13.23 2.84 1.34
C GLU A 68 13.45 3.35 2.77
N ASN A 69 12.36 3.59 3.51
CA ASN A 69 12.40 4.11 4.89
C ASN A 69 12.54 3.02 5.97
N GLY A 70 12.77 1.77 5.55
CA GLY A 70 13.02 0.64 6.43
C GLY A 70 11.78 0.08 7.15
N LEU A 71 10.57 0.61 6.93
CA LEU A 71 9.36 0.12 7.61
C LEU A 71 9.07 -1.35 7.29
N LYS A 72 9.20 -1.74 6.02
CA LYS A 72 8.89 -3.10 5.60
C LYS A 72 9.81 -4.12 6.28
N GLN A 73 11.11 -3.82 6.38
CA GLN A 73 12.07 -4.64 7.10
C GLN A 73 11.78 -4.66 8.60
N ALA A 74 11.53 -3.49 9.20
CA ALA A 74 11.21 -3.39 10.62
C ALA A 74 9.95 -4.18 11.02
N ALA A 75 8.93 -4.17 10.16
CA ALA A 75 7.70 -4.93 10.37
C ALA A 75 7.96 -6.45 10.29
N ALA A 76 8.74 -6.90 9.31
CA ALA A 76 9.13 -8.30 9.18
C ALA A 76 9.91 -8.79 10.40
N ASP A 77 10.94 -8.05 10.83
CA ASP A 77 11.77 -8.39 11.98
C ASP A 77 10.96 -8.41 13.30
N GLY A 78 10.08 -7.42 13.46
CA GLY A 78 9.20 -7.27 14.62
C GLY A 78 7.95 -8.17 14.58
N LYS A 79 7.76 -8.99 13.55
CA LYS A 79 6.57 -9.82 13.33
C LYS A 79 5.26 -9.02 13.42
N LYS A 80 5.29 -7.80 12.88
CA LYS A 80 4.11 -6.93 12.77
C LYS A 80 3.55 -6.99 11.35
N GLY A 81 2.22 -6.96 11.24
CA GLY A 81 1.58 -6.90 9.93
C GLY A 81 1.71 -5.54 9.27
N ILE A 82 1.57 -5.50 7.95
CA ILE A 82 1.37 -4.28 7.18
C ILE A 82 0.03 -4.36 6.46
N ILE A 83 -0.77 -3.29 6.58
CA ILE A 83 -1.94 -3.05 5.71
C ILE A 83 -1.54 -1.99 4.69
N SER A 84 -1.63 -2.31 3.40
CA SER A 84 -1.38 -1.34 2.34
C SER A 84 -2.66 -0.61 1.95
N PHE A 85 -2.66 0.73 2.01
CA PHE A 85 -3.69 1.54 1.36
C PHE A 85 -3.21 2.08 0.02
N SER A 86 -4.14 2.47 -0.85
CA SER A 86 -3.87 2.88 -2.24
C SER A 86 -3.04 1.87 -3.06
N PRO A 87 -3.30 0.56 -2.97
CA PRO A 87 -2.51 -0.46 -3.65
C PRO A 87 -2.57 -0.34 -5.18
N LEU A 88 -3.61 0.32 -5.71
CA LEU A 88 -3.79 0.59 -7.14
C LEU A 88 -3.45 2.04 -7.53
N ALA A 89 -2.67 2.76 -6.70
CA ALA A 89 -2.23 4.13 -6.98
C ALA A 89 -3.39 5.04 -7.45
N GLN A 90 -4.47 5.12 -6.66
CA GLN A 90 -5.69 5.89 -6.98
C GLN A 90 -6.40 5.47 -8.28
N GLY A 91 -6.13 4.26 -8.78
CA GLY A 91 -6.66 3.72 -10.02
C GLY A 91 -5.72 3.80 -11.22
N MET A 92 -4.54 4.40 -11.08
CA MET A 92 -3.52 4.42 -12.15
C MET A 92 -3.06 3.01 -12.55
N LEU A 93 -2.99 2.08 -11.59
CA LEU A 93 -2.63 0.69 -11.83
C LEU A 93 -3.85 -0.16 -12.20
N THR A 94 -4.65 0.35 -13.14
CA THR A 94 -5.78 -0.34 -13.77
C THR A 94 -5.79 -0.05 -15.26
N ASP A 95 -6.61 -0.76 -16.02
CA ASP A 95 -6.83 -0.54 -17.44
C ASP A 95 -7.50 0.81 -17.79
N ARG A 96 -8.05 1.48 -16.77
CA ARG A 96 -8.87 2.69 -16.92
C ARG A 96 -8.17 3.85 -17.63
N TYR A 97 -6.85 3.97 -17.46
CA TYR A 97 -6.05 5.08 -17.99
C TYR A 97 -5.20 4.74 -19.22
N LEU A 98 -5.31 3.54 -19.77
CA LEU A 98 -4.53 3.09 -20.94
C LEU A 98 -4.76 3.96 -22.19
N HIS A 99 -5.97 4.50 -22.33
CA HIS A 99 -6.39 5.30 -23.48
C HIS A 99 -6.60 6.77 -23.15
N GLY A 100 -6.04 7.25 -22.03
CA GLY A 100 -6.17 8.62 -21.57
C GLY A 100 -7.00 8.74 -20.30
N ILE A 101 -7.31 9.98 -19.89
CA ILE A 101 -8.05 10.27 -18.66
C ILE A 101 -9.57 10.21 -18.93
N PRO A 102 -10.32 9.24 -18.37
CA PRO A 102 -11.78 9.17 -18.56
C PRO A 102 -12.48 10.36 -17.92
N LYS A 103 -13.59 10.82 -18.53
CA LYS A 103 -14.38 11.95 -18.02
C LYS A 103 -14.91 11.74 -16.60
N ASP A 104 -15.25 10.50 -16.26
CA ASP A 104 -15.75 10.07 -14.94
C ASP A 104 -14.62 9.62 -13.99
N SER A 105 -13.36 9.91 -14.32
CA SER A 105 -12.21 9.59 -13.47
C SER A 105 -12.13 10.47 -12.23
N ARG A 106 -11.39 10.00 -11.20
CA ARG A 106 -11.11 10.79 -10.00
C ARG A 106 -10.40 12.11 -10.31
N VAL A 107 -9.60 12.16 -11.38
CA VAL A 107 -8.97 13.39 -11.86
C VAL A 107 -9.99 14.48 -12.11
N ASN A 108 -11.13 14.13 -12.71
CA ASN A 108 -12.17 15.06 -13.10
C ASN A 108 -13.29 15.24 -12.07
N THR A 109 -13.43 14.30 -11.12
CA THR A 109 -14.55 14.27 -10.17
C THR A 109 -14.13 14.57 -8.73
N ASP A 110 -12.88 14.20 -8.35
CA ASP A 110 -12.34 14.39 -7.01
C ASP A 110 -10.83 14.68 -7.10
N GLY A 111 -10.50 15.91 -7.44
CA GLY A 111 -9.11 16.37 -7.61
C GLY A 111 -8.27 16.48 -6.33
N ARG A 112 -8.68 15.91 -5.19
CA ARG A 112 -7.94 16.04 -3.92
C ARG A 112 -6.64 15.22 -3.89
N PHE A 113 -6.59 14.09 -4.58
CA PHE A 113 -5.49 13.12 -4.47
C PHE A 113 -4.90 12.68 -5.81
N LEU A 114 -5.59 12.94 -6.91
CA LEU A 114 -5.16 12.55 -8.24
C LEU A 114 -5.37 13.73 -9.19
N HIS A 115 -4.27 14.22 -9.76
CA HIS A 115 -4.25 15.40 -10.62
C HIS A 115 -3.81 15.03 -12.04
N ALA A 116 -4.22 15.85 -13.02
CA ALA A 116 -3.92 15.60 -14.44
C ALA A 116 -2.42 15.64 -14.75
N ASP A 117 -1.65 16.45 -14.02
CA ASP A 117 -0.19 16.59 -14.15
C ASP A 117 0.59 15.31 -13.76
N GLN A 118 -0.07 14.40 -13.02
CA GLN A 118 0.49 13.08 -12.68
C GLN A 118 0.41 12.07 -13.85
N PHE A 119 -0.21 12.45 -14.95
CA PHE A 119 -0.38 11.62 -16.16
C PHE A 119 0.47 12.17 -17.33
N ASP A 120 1.73 12.46 -17.06
CA ASP A 120 2.67 12.76 -18.12
C ASP A 120 2.91 11.54 -19.04
N GLU A 121 3.55 11.76 -20.18
CA GLU A 121 3.80 10.69 -21.16
C GLU A 121 4.66 9.55 -20.58
N LYS A 122 5.59 9.86 -19.68
CA LYS A 122 6.40 8.86 -18.98
C LYS A 122 5.53 7.94 -18.15
N ARG A 123 4.65 8.51 -17.33
CA ARG A 123 3.73 7.74 -16.48
C ARG A 123 2.77 6.89 -17.29
N LEU A 124 2.22 7.45 -18.36
CA LEU A 124 1.33 6.71 -19.26
C LEU A 124 2.05 5.54 -19.95
N ASN A 125 3.30 5.72 -20.39
CA ASN A 125 4.10 4.65 -20.96
C ASN A 125 4.42 3.57 -19.92
N SER A 126 4.74 3.96 -18.69
CA SER A 126 4.92 3.01 -17.58
C SER A 126 3.66 2.17 -17.34
N ILE A 127 2.47 2.80 -17.29
CA ILE A 127 1.19 2.09 -17.12
C ILE A 127 0.95 1.11 -18.28
N ARG A 128 1.22 1.51 -19.53
CA ARG A 128 1.08 0.63 -20.71
C ARG A 128 2.02 -0.57 -20.63
N SER A 129 3.30 -0.34 -20.34
CA SER A 129 4.29 -1.42 -20.19
C SER A 129 3.96 -2.38 -19.05
N LEU A 130 3.50 -1.86 -17.91
CA LEU A 130 3.00 -2.70 -16.80
C LEU A 130 1.77 -3.53 -17.22
N ASN A 131 0.87 -2.96 -18.02
CA ASN A 131 -0.29 -3.69 -18.54
C ASN A 131 0.10 -4.80 -19.51
N GLU A 132 1.14 -4.61 -20.31
CA GLU A 132 1.68 -5.67 -21.19
C GLU A 132 2.23 -6.84 -20.36
N ILE A 133 2.93 -6.56 -19.26
CA ILE A 133 3.41 -7.61 -18.35
C ILE A 133 2.22 -8.36 -17.73
N ALA A 134 1.19 -7.64 -17.27
CA ALA A 134 -0.02 -8.25 -16.71
C ALA A 134 -0.74 -9.13 -17.74
N ALA A 135 -0.90 -8.64 -18.98
CA ALA A 135 -1.51 -9.39 -20.08
C ALA A 135 -0.74 -10.69 -20.41
N ALA A 136 0.60 -10.63 -20.42
CA ALA A 136 1.44 -11.82 -20.61
C ALA A 136 1.26 -12.87 -19.51
N ARG A 137 0.87 -12.45 -18.30
CA ARG A 137 0.52 -13.33 -17.18
C ARG A 137 -0.92 -13.83 -17.22
N GLY A 138 -1.74 -13.36 -18.18
CA GLY A 138 -3.17 -13.64 -18.23
C GLY A 138 -3.99 -12.93 -17.14
N GLU A 139 -3.50 -11.84 -16.62
CA GLU A 139 -4.07 -11.06 -15.51
C GLU A 139 -4.44 -9.65 -15.97
N SER A 140 -5.39 -9.00 -15.28
CA SER A 140 -5.55 -7.55 -15.41
C SER A 140 -4.41 -6.82 -14.70
N LEU A 141 -4.12 -5.57 -15.10
CA LEU A 141 -3.13 -4.73 -14.42
C LEU A 141 -3.45 -4.59 -12.93
N ALA A 142 -4.73 -4.45 -12.57
CA ALA A 142 -5.15 -4.37 -11.17
C ALA A 142 -4.81 -5.65 -10.40
N GLN A 143 -5.06 -6.83 -10.96
CA GLN A 143 -4.72 -8.11 -10.33
C GLN A 143 -3.22 -8.24 -10.13
N MET A 144 -2.42 -7.98 -11.16
CA MET A 144 -0.96 -8.01 -11.09
C MET A 144 -0.44 -7.02 -10.03
N ALA A 145 -0.96 -5.79 -9.98
CA ALA A 145 -0.54 -4.78 -9.01
C ALA A 145 -0.87 -5.19 -7.57
N LEU A 146 -2.04 -5.76 -7.32
CA LEU A 146 -2.40 -6.29 -5.99
C LEU A 146 -1.51 -7.47 -5.61
N LYS A 147 -1.25 -8.40 -6.55
CA LYS A 147 -0.34 -9.54 -6.32
C LYS A 147 1.07 -9.06 -5.99
N TRP A 148 1.54 -8.00 -6.67
CA TRP A 148 2.85 -7.42 -6.41
C TRP A 148 2.97 -6.87 -4.98
N VAL A 149 1.92 -6.24 -4.45
CA VAL A 149 1.92 -5.69 -3.08
C VAL A 149 2.09 -6.79 -2.03
N ILE A 150 1.46 -7.97 -2.22
CA ILE A 150 1.49 -9.08 -1.26
C ILE A 150 2.51 -10.18 -1.62
N ARG A 151 3.40 -9.94 -2.59
CA ARG A 151 4.25 -10.96 -3.22
C ARG A 151 5.18 -11.75 -2.29
N ASP A 152 5.63 -11.12 -1.21
CA ASP A 152 6.65 -11.67 -0.30
C ASP A 152 6.09 -12.01 1.11
N GLY A 153 4.79 -11.82 1.32
CA GLY A 153 4.11 -12.15 2.57
C GLY A 153 4.35 -11.18 3.73
N VAL A 154 5.15 -10.12 3.54
CA VAL A 154 5.37 -9.08 4.57
C VAL A 154 4.13 -8.17 4.67
N VAL A 155 3.54 -7.82 3.54
CA VAL A 155 2.25 -7.13 3.52
C VAL A 155 1.14 -8.15 3.77
N THR A 156 0.47 -8.01 4.91
CA THR A 156 -0.56 -8.95 5.37
C THR A 156 -1.90 -8.76 4.66
N SER A 157 -2.25 -7.50 4.33
CA SER A 157 -3.54 -7.18 3.72
C SER A 157 -3.47 -5.92 2.87
N VAL A 158 -4.36 -5.83 1.89
CA VAL A 158 -4.52 -4.66 1.02
C VAL A 158 -5.91 -4.07 1.16
N LEU A 159 -5.99 -2.73 1.25
CA LEU A 159 -7.26 -2.02 1.27
C LEU A 159 -7.64 -1.64 -0.16
N ILE A 160 -8.65 -2.31 -0.69
CA ILE A 160 -9.21 -2.02 -2.00
C ILE A 160 -10.44 -1.11 -1.87
N GLY A 161 -10.51 -0.08 -2.71
CA GLY A 161 -11.72 0.70 -2.92
C GLY A 161 -12.48 0.19 -4.15
N ALA A 162 -13.80 0.03 -4.03
CA ALA A 162 -14.64 -0.39 -5.14
C ALA A 162 -15.93 0.44 -5.17
N SER A 163 -16.33 0.88 -6.37
CA SER A 163 -17.62 1.56 -6.60
C SER A 163 -18.71 0.59 -7.07
N ARG A 164 -18.34 -0.65 -7.42
CA ARG A 164 -19.25 -1.69 -7.91
C ARG A 164 -18.80 -3.07 -7.38
N PRO A 165 -19.74 -3.97 -7.04
CA PRO A 165 -19.42 -5.33 -6.55
C PRO A 165 -18.52 -6.13 -7.50
N ALA A 166 -18.69 -5.97 -8.81
CA ALA A 166 -17.87 -6.64 -9.81
C ALA A 166 -16.37 -6.35 -9.67
N GLN A 167 -16.00 -5.14 -9.22
CA GLN A 167 -14.59 -4.78 -8.98
C GLN A 167 -14.00 -5.57 -7.80
N ILE A 168 -14.80 -5.85 -6.77
CA ILE A 168 -14.34 -6.67 -5.64
C ILE A 168 -14.09 -8.11 -6.11
N LEU A 169 -15.04 -8.68 -6.88
CA LEU A 169 -14.90 -10.03 -7.41
C LEU A 169 -13.68 -10.14 -8.35
N GLU A 170 -13.44 -9.11 -9.16
CA GLU A 170 -12.27 -9.06 -10.03
C GLU A 170 -10.96 -8.99 -9.24
N ASN A 171 -10.90 -8.13 -8.21
CA ASN A 171 -9.73 -8.02 -7.35
C ASN A 171 -9.46 -9.30 -6.55
N LEU A 172 -10.48 -10.05 -6.15
CA LEU A 172 -10.31 -11.33 -5.44
C LEU A 172 -9.62 -12.41 -6.28
N LYS A 173 -9.63 -12.30 -7.60
CA LYS A 173 -8.89 -13.24 -8.48
C LYS A 173 -7.39 -13.23 -8.20
N VAL A 174 -6.84 -12.17 -7.59
CA VAL A 174 -5.44 -12.10 -7.15
C VAL A 174 -5.03 -13.29 -6.28
N LEU A 175 -5.95 -13.90 -5.56
CA LEU A 175 -5.67 -15.06 -4.71
C LEU A 175 -5.25 -16.30 -5.52
N ASN A 176 -5.62 -16.35 -6.79
CA ASN A 176 -5.25 -17.42 -7.73
C ASN A 176 -4.07 -17.02 -8.63
N SER A 177 -3.53 -15.82 -8.50
CA SER A 177 -2.39 -15.34 -9.30
C SER A 177 -1.12 -16.12 -8.98
N ALA A 178 -0.40 -16.54 -10.01
CA ALA A 178 0.88 -17.23 -9.87
C ALA A 178 1.92 -16.32 -9.17
N PRO A 179 2.90 -16.88 -8.46
CA PRO A 179 4.06 -16.13 -7.99
C PRO A 179 4.78 -15.44 -9.16
N PHE A 180 5.46 -14.34 -8.88
CA PHE A 180 6.30 -13.66 -9.87
C PHE A 180 7.62 -14.42 -10.06
N THR A 181 8.11 -14.44 -11.29
CA THR A 181 9.49 -14.77 -11.58
C THR A 181 10.40 -13.56 -11.31
N GLU A 182 11.70 -13.81 -11.14
CA GLU A 182 12.68 -12.72 -10.98
C GLU A 182 12.73 -11.80 -12.21
N GLU A 183 12.53 -12.36 -13.40
CA GLU A 183 12.51 -11.59 -14.65
C GLU A 183 11.30 -10.64 -14.71
N GLU A 184 10.12 -11.11 -14.29
CA GLU A 184 8.92 -10.27 -14.21
C GLU A 184 9.10 -9.13 -13.20
N LEU A 185 9.65 -9.42 -12.02
CA LEU A 185 9.92 -8.37 -11.01
C LEU A 185 10.91 -7.33 -11.55
N LYS A 186 11.99 -7.75 -12.22
CA LYS A 186 12.94 -6.81 -12.86
C LYS A 186 12.27 -5.93 -13.92
N LYS A 187 11.39 -6.50 -14.76
CA LYS A 187 10.64 -5.73 -15.75
C LYS A 187 9.69 -4.72 -15.09
N ILE A 188 8.99 -5.13 -14.04
CA ILE A 188 8.12 -4.23 -13.25
C ILE A 188 8.96 -3.09 -12.65
N ASP A 189 10.12 -3.39 -12.08
CA ASP A 189 11.02 -2.39 -11.51
C ASP A 189 11.51 -1.38 -12.57
N GLN A 190 11.91 -1.85 -13.74
CA GLN A 190 12.31 -0.98 -14.86
C GLN A 190 11.18 -0.04 -15.29
N CYS A 191 9.94 -0.53 -15.35
CA CYS A 191 8.79 0.29 -15.70
C CYS A 191 8.43 1.32 -14.63
N ALA A 192 8.61 0.99 -13.36
CA ALA A 192 8.15 1.80 -12.24
C ALA A 192 9.17 2.83 -11.74
N LEU A 193 10.47 2.49 -11.77
CA LEU A 193 11.55 3.32 -11.22
C LEU A 193 12.21 4.24 -12.24
N SER A 194 11.86 4.15 -13.51
CA SER A 194 12.33 5.05 -14.58
C SER A 194 11.55 6.38 -14.64
N LEU A 195 10.75 6.69 -13.62
CA LEU A 195 9.84 7.84 -13.56
C LEU A 195 10.49 9.04 -12.88
#